data_fada12e4cc74ee1044b181b0c64d4453
#
_entry.id   fada12e4cc74ee1044b181b0c64d4453
#
_cell.length_a   1.000
_cell.length_b   1.000
_cell.length_c   1.000
_cell.angle_alpha   90.00
_cell.angle_beta   90.00
_cell.angle_gamma   90.00
#
_symmetry.space_group_name_H-M   'P 1'
#
loop_
_entity.id
_entity.type
_entity.pdbx_description
1 polymer ?
#
loop_
_entity_poly.entity_id
_entity_poly.type
_entity_poly.pdbx_seq_one_letter_code
_entity_poly.pdbx_strand_id
1 'polypeptide(L)'
;MSMTTAAVLGTGAWGTTFAQVLADAGVDVTMWGRNADTISFINGHENPTYLPGITLSERICATTDIASAVSGEQLVVVAVPVKAVRATLEAARDAFVPDVALLSLAKGLELGSLKRVDEVIADASGVPEERIAVLSGPNLSREIAEQQPTATVVASTDVELAKEIARACHNSYFRPYVSTDVVGTEMAGATKNVIAVAIGAAEGMGLGINTRSTLITRGLAEMTRLGTAL
;
A
#
# COMPACT_ATOMS: atom_id res chain seq x y z
N MET A 1 -1.54 20.04 7.97
CA MET A 1 -2.88 19.73 8.57
C MET A 1 -2.96 18.23 8.78
N SER A 2 -3.78 17.77 9.74
CA SER A 2 -3.97 16.30 9.90
C SER A 2 -4.91 15.82 8.80
N MET A 3 -4.54 14.77 8.07
CA MET A 3 -5.45 14.10 7.14
C MET A 3 -6.54 13.38 7.94
N THR A 4 -7.80 13.67 7.65
CA THR A 4 -8.97 13.14 8.37
C THR A 4 -9.87 12.28 7.50
N THR A 5 -9.69 12.33 6.18
CA THR A 5 -10.45 11.54 5.21
C THR A 5 -9.53 10.87 4.20
N ALA A 6 -9.86 9.65 3.79
CA ALA A 6 -9.09 8.91 2.82
C ALA A 6 -9.96 7.97 1.96
N ALA A 7 -9.63 7.86 0.67
CA ALA A 7 -10.11 6.76 -0.16
C ALA A 7 -9.11 5.62 -0.19
N VAL A 8 -9.60 4.37 -0.25
CA VAL A 8 -8.75 3.18 -0.50
C VAL A 8 -9.24 2.47 -1.75
N LEU A 9 -8.46 2.54 -2.83
CA LEU A 9 -8.78 1.91 -4.10
C LEU A 9 -8.32 0.46 -4.10
N GLY A 10 -9.25 -0.45 -3.80
CA GLY A 10 -9.03 -1.89 -3.75
C GLY A 10 -9.51 -2.52 -2.44
N THR A 11 -10.33 -3.55 -2.54
CA THR A 11 -10.97 -4.29 -1.44
C THR A 11 -10.31 -5.64 -1.14
N GLY A 12 -9.08 -5.86 -1.61
CA GLY A 12 -8.28 -7.05 -1.29
C GLY A 12 -7.79 -7.03 0.17
N ALA A 13 -7.12 -8.11 0.60
CA ALA A 13 -6.64 -8.25 1.98
C ALA A 13 -5.83 -7.03 2.45
N TRP A 14 -4.83 -6.59 1.65
CA TRP A 14 -3.99 -5.47 2.05
C TRP A 14 -4.72 -4.11 2.04
N GLY A 15 -5.57 -3.86 1.03
CA GLY A 15 -6.40 -2.64 0.99
C GLY A 15 -7.34 -2.56 2.19
N THR A 16 -8.04 -3.64 2.52
CA THR A 16 -8.96 -3.69 3.68
C THR A 16 -8.20 -3.54 4.99
N THR A 17 -7.06 -4.19 5.14
CA THR A 17 -6.23 -4.04 6.35
C THR A 17 -5.72 -2.61 6.51
N PHE A 18 -5.29 -1.95 5.43
CA PHE A 18 -4.78 -0.58 5.53
C PHE A 18 -5.92 0.43 5.77
N ALA A 19 -7.12 0.18 5.22
CA ALA A 19 -8.32 0.94 5.58
C ALA A 19 -8.60 0.86 7.10
N GLN A 20 -8.48 -0.34 7.69
CA GLN A 20 -8.60 -0.51 9.14
C GLN A 20 -7.51 0.24 9.92
N VAL A 21 -6.24 0.20 9.45
CA VAL A 21 -5.13 0.96 10.07
C VAL A 21 -5.43 2.46 10.10
N LEU A 22 -5.93 3.02 8.99
CA LEU A 22 -6.33 4.43 8.91
C LEU A 22 -7.51 4.74 9.83
N ALA A 23 -8.53 3.88 9.84
CA ALA A 23 -9.71 4.04 10.69
C ALA A 23 -9.37 3.98 12.18
N ASP A 24 -8.48 3.07 12.59
CA ASP A 24 -7.98 2.97 13.97
C ASP A 24 -7.11 4.17 14.37
N ALA A 25 -6.52 4.87 13.41
CA ALA A 25 -5.83 6.14 13.62
C ALA A 25 -6.79 7.35 13.65
N GLY A 26 -8.09 7.15 13.42
CA GLY A 26 -9.14 8.17 13.48
C GLY A 26 -9.52 8.82 12.15
N VAL A 27 -9.05 8.26 11.02
CA VAL A 27 -9.39 8.71 9.66
C VAL A 27 -10.70 8.07 9.21
N ASP A 28 -11.60 8.82 8.58
CA ASP A 28 -12.78 8.29 7.92
C ASP A 28 -12.39 7.76 6.53
N VAL A 29 -12.79 6.53 6.19
CA VAL A 29 -12.29 5.83 5.03
C VAL A 29 -13.40 5.40 4.08
N THR A 30 -13.29 5.78 2.82
CA THR A 30 -14.15 5.28 1.74
C THR A 30 -13.38 4.28 0.89
N MET A 31 -13.79 3.01 0.91
CA MET A 31 -13.17 1.98 0.06
C MET A 31 -13.86 1.90 -1.28
N TRP A 32 -13.10 1.71 -2.33
CA TRP A 32 -13.63 1.39 -3.66
C TRP A 32 -13.27 -0.02 -4.09
N GLY A 33 -14.25 -0.72 -4.66
CA GLY A 33 -14.05 -2.02 -5.28
C GLY A 33 -15.09 -2.33 -6.36
N ARG A 34 -14.76 -3.28 -7.25
CA ARG A 34 -15.61 -3.62 -8.40
C ARG A 34 -16.72 -4.63 -8.09
N ASN A 35 -16.58 -5.40 -7.01
CA ASN A 35 -17.51 -6.46 -6.66
C ASN A 35 -18.53 -5.96 -5.63
N ALA A 36 -19.80 -5.91 -6.04
CA ALA A 36 -20.90 -5.39 -5.21
C ALA A 36 -21.13 -6.22 -3.93
N ASP A 37 -20.91 -7.54 -3.98
CA ASP A 37 -21.05 -8.38 -2.78
C ASP A 37 -19.98 -8.04 -1.75
N THR A 38 -18.71 -7.85 -2.21
CA THR A 38 -17.62 -7.42 -1.32
C THR A 38 -17.91 -6.04 -0.71
N ILE A 39 -18.45 -5.11 -1.50
CA ILE A 39 -18.88 -3.78 -0.99
C ILE A 39 -19.97 -3.92 0.06
N SER A 40 -20.95 -4.78 -0.18
CA SER A 40 -22.03 -5.04 0.80
C SER A 40 -21.48 -5.62 2.10
N PHE A 41 -20.53 -6.56 2.03
CA PHE A 41 -19.87 -7.10 3.23
C PHE A 41 -19.10 -6.03 3.99
N ILE A 42 -18.31 -5.18 3.30
CA ILE A 42 -17.56 -4.11 3.96
C ILE A 42 -18.48 -3.11 4.65
N ASN A 43 -19.61 -2.76 4.03
CA ASN A 43 -20.63 -1.91 4.65
C ASN A 43 -21.38 -2.62 5.81
N GLY A 44 -21.30 -3.94 5.90
CA GLY A 44 -21.67 -4.76 7.05
C GLY A 44 -20.53 -4.98 8.06
N HIS A 45 -19.44 -4.22 7.94
CA HIS A 45 -18.26 -4.25 8.81
C HIS A 45 -17.50 -5.58 8.81
N GLU A 46 -17.48 -6.29 7.66
CA GLU A 46 -16.70 -7.51 7.48
C GLU A 46 -16.15 -7.63 6.04
N ASN A 47 -15.11 -8.45 5.85
CA ASN A 47 -14.63 -8.84 4.52
C ASN A 47 -14.26 -10.33 4.54
N PRO A 48 -15.26 -11.23 4.52
CA PRO A 48 -15.04 -12.66 4.74
C PRO A 48 -14.18 -13.32 3.67
N THR A 49 -14.15 -12.76 2.46
CA THR A 49 -13.35 -13.30 1.36
C THR A 49 -11.85 -13.07 1.56
N TYR A 50 -11.49 -11.89 2.03
CA TYR A 50 -10.08 -11.45 2.07
C TYR A 50 -9.51 -11.32 3.48
N LEU A 51 -10.38 -11.14 4.48
CA LEU A 51 -9.98 -10.92 5.87
C LEU A 51 -10.96 -11.59 6.84
N PRO A 52 -11.17 -12.92 6.74
CA PRO A 52 -12.18 -13.63 7.50
C PRO A 52 -11.99 -13.49 9.02
N GLY A 53 -13.09 -13.23 9.72
CA GLY A 53 -13.12 -13.14 11.19
C GLY A 53 -12.58 -11.83 11.78
N ILE A 54 -12.32 -10.83 10.94
CA ILE A 54 -11.96 -9.47 11.39
C ILE A 54 -13.19 -8.57 11.26
N THR A 55 -13.56 -7.91 12.35
CA THR A 55 -14.61 -6.86 12.34
C THR A 55 -13.98 -5.53 11.95
N LEU A 56 -14.54 -4.89 10.93
CA LEU A 56 -14.04 -3.61 10.43
C LEU A 56 -14.66 -2.44 11.23
N SER A 57 -13.92 -1.34 11.31
CA SER A 57 -14.33 -0.11 11.96
C SER A 57 -15.58 0.50 11.30
N GLU A 58 -16.45 1.12 12.09
CA GLU A 58 -17.60 1.91 11.61
C GLU A 58 -17.18 3.16 10.80
N ARG A 59 -15.91 3.57 10.87
CA ARG A 59 -15.33 4.63 10.04
C ARG A 59 -15.04 4.20 8.60
N ILE A 60 -15.29 2.93 8.25
CA ILE A 60 -15.08 2.40 6.91
C ILE A 60 -16.43 2.22 6.24
N CYS A 61 -16.60 2.91 5.12
CA CYS A 61 -17.67 2.63 4.16
C CYS A 61 -17.08 2.21 2.81
N ALA A 62 -17.90 1.67 1.92
CA ALA A 62 -17.44 1.19 0.62
C ALA A 62 -18.46 1.45 -0.49
N THR A 63 -17.96 1.65 -1.72
CA THR A 63 -18.78 1.89 -2.92
C THR A 63 -18.16 1.24 -4.15
N THR A 64 -18.98 0.99 -5.18
CA THR A 64 -18.53 0.59 -6.52
C THR A 64 -18.29 1.79 -7.44
N ASP A 65 -18.71 2.98 -7.05
CA ASP A 65 -18.49 4.22 -7.80
C ASP A 65 -17.16 4.85 -7.43
N ILE A 66 -16.21 4.81 -8.36
CA ILE A 66 -14.84 5.30 -8.12
C ILE A 66 -14.80 6.82 -7.95
N ALA A 67 -15.61 7.56 -8.70
CA ALA A 67 -15.63 9.01 -8.62
C ALA A 67 -16.17 9.47 -7.26
N SER A 68 -17.24 8.83 -6.78
CA SER A 68 -17.78 9.06 -5.45
C SER A 68 -16.77 8.71 -4.35
N ALA A 69 -16.00 7.63 -4.53
CA ALA A 69 -15.04 7.18 -3.52
C ALA A 69 -13.90 8.18 -3.29
N VAL A 70 -13.46 8.88 -4.33
CA VAL A 70 -12.28 9.77 -4.23
C VAL A 70 -12.65 11.26 -4.11
N SER A 71 -13.92 11.61 -4.29
CA SER A 71 -14.37 12.99 -4.27
C SER A 71 -14.24 13.61 -2.88
N GLY A 72 -13.48 14.70 -2.79
CA GLY A 72 -13.26 15.41 -1.52
C GLY A 72 -12.22 14.79 -0.60
N GLU A 73 -11.63 13.66 -0.97
CA GLU A 73 -10.66 12.95 -0.12
C GLU A 73 -9.28 13.63 -0.15
N GLN A 74 -8.67 13.72 1.05
CA GLN A 74 -7.34 14.31 1.21
C GLN A 74 -6.23 13.33 0.83
N LEU A 75 -6.47 12.02 1.04
CA LEU A 75 -5.55 10.93 0.74
C LEU A 75 -6.26 9.88 -0.12
N VAL A 76 -5.65 9.49 -1.22
CA VAL A 76 -6.12 8.34 -2.02
C VAL A 76 -5.05 7.26 -2.02
N VAL A 77 -5.41 6.11 -1.45
CA VAL A 77 -4.53 4.95 -1.29
C VAL A 77 -4.75 3.98 -2.44
N VAL A 78 -3.70 3.68 -3.19
CA VAL A 78 -3.70 2.77 -4.33
C VAL A 78 -3.33 1.36 -3.87
N ALA A 79 -4.35 0.51 -3.66
CA ALA A 79 -4.23 -0.85 -3.13
C ALA A 79 -4.67 -1.93 -4.14
N VAL A 80 -4.74 -1.57 -5.42
CA VAL A 80 -4.99 -2.52 -6.51
C VAL A 80 -3.68 -3.18 -6.99
N PRO A 81 -3.74 -4.37 -7.64
CA PRO A 81 -2.56 -4.95 -8.28
C PRO A 81 -1.94 -4.01 -9.32
N VAL A 82 -0.59 -4.04 -9.47
CA VAL A 82 0.15 -3.14 -10.38
C VAL A 82 -0.46 -3.04 -11.77
N LYS A 83 -0.86 -4.17 -12.36
CA LYS A 83 -1.51 -4.22 -13.69
C LYS A 83 -2.82 -3.43 -13.81
N ALA A 84 -3.42 -3.04 -12.69
CA ALA A 84 -4.68 -2.30 -12.65
C ALA A 84 -4.49 -0.83 -12.23
N VAL A 85 -3.31 -0.43 -11.78
CA VAL A 85 -3.04 0.92 -11.24
C VAL A 85 -3.40 1.99 -12.27
N ARG A 86 -2.83 1.92 -13.46
CA ARG A 86 -3.04 2.92 -14.53
C ARG A 86 -4.53 3.12 -14.84
N ALA A 87 -5.22 2.06 -15.24
CA ALA A 87 -6.63 2.14 -15.60
C ALA A 87 -7.53 2.59 -14.44
N THR A 88 -7.19 2.24 -13.20
CA THR A 88 -7.93 2.67 -12.02
C THR A 88 -7.78 4.17 -11.80
N LEU A 89 -6.57 4.71 -11.91
CA LEU A 89 -6.32 6.13 -11.71
C LEU A 89 -6.83 6.99 -12.85
N GLU A 90 -6.73 6.54 -14.10
CA GLU A 90 -7.34 7.21 -15.26
C GLU A 90 -8.86 7.35 -15.09
N ALA A 91 -9.52 6.36 -14.49
CA ALA A 91 -10.96 6.42 -14.21
C ALA A 91 -11.32 7.33 -13.02
N ALA A 92 -10.39 7.60 -12.11
CA ALA A 92 -10.62 8.38 -10.90
C ALA A 92 -10.20 9.85 -11.02
N ARG A 93 -9.24 10.18 -11.90
CA ARG A 93 -8.47 11.43 -11.91
C ARG A 93 -9.31 12.69 -11.97
N ASP A 94 -10.41 12.68 -12.71
CA ASP A 94 -11.25 13.87 -12.91
C ASP A 94 -12.09 14.23 -11.65
N ALA A 95 -12.13 13.32 -10.65
CA ALA A 95 -12.80 13.51 -9.38
C ALA A 95 -11.85 13.86 -8.22
N PHE A 96 -10.54 13.92 -8.46
CA PHE A 96 -9.58 14.30 -7.44
C PHE A 96 -9.69 15.78 -7.07
N VAL A 97 -9.51 16.09 -5.79
CA VAL A 97 -9.31 17.49 -5.36
C VAL A 97 -7.91 17.96 -5.78
N PRO A 98 -7.69 19.29 -5.98
CA PRO A 98 -6.41 19.81 -6.48
C PRO A 98 -5.18 19.42 -5.65
N ASP A 99 -5.33 19.33 -4.33
CA ASP A 99 -4.24 19.04 -3.39
C ASP A 99 -4.25 17.59 -2.87
N VAL A 100 -4.88 16.67 -3.60
CA VAL A 100 -4.92 15.25 -3.20
C VAL A 100 -3.52 14.69 -3.02
N ALA A 101 -3.33 13.88 -2.00
CA ALA A 101 -2.15 13.04 -1.84
C ALA A 101 -2.45 11.62 -2.33
N LEU A 102 -1.50 11.00 -3.05
CA LEU A 102 -1.60 9.62 -3.48
C LEU A 102 -0.60 8.76 -2.73
N LEU A 103 -1.04 7.61 -2.20
CA LEU A 103 -0.20 6.65 -1.51
C LEU A 103 -0.26 5.29 -2.20
N SER A 104 0.87 4.81 -2.71
CA SER A 104 0.99 3.47 -3.27
C SER A 104 1.23 2.42 -2.20
N LEU A 105 0.43 1.36 -2.19
CA LEU A 105 0.69 0.11 -1.46
C LEU A 105 1.14 -1.02 -2.39
N ALA A 106 1.15 -0.79 -3.71
CA ALA A 106 1.49 -1.79 -4.70
C ALA A 106 3.00 -2.09 -4.70
N LYS A 107 3.36 -3.29 -5.09
CA LYS A 107 4.75 -3.76 -5.15
C LYS A 107 5.03 -4.37 -6.51
N GLY A 108 6.02 -3.84 -7.22
CA GLY A 108 6.40 -4.33 -8.54
C GLY A 108 6.60 -3.21 -9.54
N LEU A 109 6.74 -3.59 -10.81
CA LEU A 109 6.88 -2.70 -11.96
C LEU A 109 5.71 -2.92 -12.92
N GLU A 110 5.32 -1.88 -13.66
CA GLU A 110 4.31 -2.02 -14.71
C GLU A 110 4.86 -2.85 -15.88
N LEU A 111 4.13 -3.89 -16.28
CA LEU A 111 4.50 -4.69 -17.43
C LEU A 111 4.41 -3.87 -18.72
N GLY A 112 5.44 -3.97 -19.57
CA GLY A 112 5.53 -3.26 -20.83
C GLY A 112 6.33 -1.97 -20.75
N SER A 113 5.98 -1.05 -19.86
CA SER A 113 6.74 0.19 -19.65
C SER A 113 7.97 0.01 -18.75
N LEU A 114 7.94 -0.99 -17.85
CA LEU A 114 8.90 -1.21 -16.77
C LEU A 114 9.02 -0.04 -15.78
N LYS A 115 8.04 0.88 -15.79
CA LYS A 115 7.96 2.00 -14.84
C LYS A 115 7.70 1.51 -13.43
N ARG A 116 8.28 2.21 -12.45
CA ARG A 116 7.91 2.07 -11.04
C ARG A 116 6.46 2.51 -10.84
N VAL A 117 5.86 2.10 -9.73
CA VAL A 117 4.43 2.40 -9.48
C VAL A 117 4.21 3.89 -9.24
N ASP A 118 5.13 4.60 -8.59
CA ASP A 118 5.08 6.05 -8.40
C ASP A 118 5.03 6.80 -9.75
N GLU A 119 5.85 6.39 -10.73
CA GLU A 119 5.85 6.95 -12.09
C GLU A 119 4.54 6.66 -12.83
N VAL A 120 3.99 5.44 -12.66
CA VAL A 120 2.68 5.07 -13.23
C VAL A 120 1.57 5.90 -12.63
N ILE A 121 1.63 6.15 -11.31
CA ILE A 121 0.66 6.99 -10.60
C ILE A 121 0.72 8.43 -11.13
N ALA A 122 1.91 9.03 -11.25
CA ALA A 122 2.07 10.38 -11.79
C ALA A 122 1.49 10.48 -13.22
N ASP A 123 1.87 9.56 -14.10
CA ASP A 123 1.39 9.52 -15.50
C ASP A 123 -0.15 9.41 -15.60
N ALA A 124 -0.75 8.51 -14.81
CA ALA A 124 -2.17 8.16 -14.94
C ALA A 124 -3.10 9.17 -14.25
N SER A 125 -2.66 9.71 -13.12
CA SER A 125 -3.46 10.64 -12.31
C SER A 125 -3.26 12.11 -12.71
N GLY A 126 -2.08 12.47 -13.23
CA GLY A 126 -1.67 13.86 -13.44
C GLY A 126 -1.31 14.60 -12.14
N VAL A 127 -1.26 13.89 -11.02
CA VAL A 127 -0.83 14.44 -9.73
C VAL A 127 0.69 14.60 -9.72
N PRO A 128 1.25 15.73 -9.28
CA PRO A 128 2.69 15.94 -9.27
C PRO A 128 3.40 15.00 -8.28
N GLU A 129 4.66 14.66 -8.60
CA GLU A 129 5.45 13.68 -7.83
C GLU A 129 5.57 14.02 -6.33
N GLU A 130 5.62 15.32 -6.00
CA GLU A 130 5.70 15.80 -4.61
C GLU A 130 4.44 15.48 -3.80
N ARG A 131 3.34 15.13 -4.48
CA ARG A 131 2.08 14.69 -3.85
C ARG A 131 1.89 13.18 -3.88
N ILE A 132 2.93 12.42 -4.28
CA ILE A 132 2.92 10.97 -4.35
C ILE A 132 3.85 10.40 -3.28
N ALA A 133 3.38 9.39 -2.58
CA ALA A 133 4.15 8.62 -1.62
C ALA A 133 4.00 7.11 -1.87
N VAL A 134 4.96 6.35 -1.39
CA VAL A 134 4.92 4.89 -1.42
C VAL A 134 5.05 4.33 -0.01
N LEU A 135 4.35 3.22 0.26
CA LEU A 135 4.45 2.52 1.53
C LEU A 135 4.95 1.09 1.31
N SER A 136 6.04 0.75 1.96
CA SER A 136 6.64 -0.58 1.86
C SER A 136 7.21 -1.06 3.20
N GLY A 137 7.19 -2.39 3.39
CA GLY A 137 7.69 -3.03 4.60
C GLY A 137 7.25 -4.50 4.69
N PRO A 138 7.50 -5.16 5.82
CA PRO A 138 7.00 -6.50 6.11
C PRO A 138 5.52 -6.42 6.53
N ASN A 139 4.64 -6.18 5.55
CA ASN A 139 3.23 -5.88 5.78
C ASN A 139 2.38 -7.12 5.46
N LEU A 140 2.26 -8.05 6.41
CA LEU A 140 1.36 -9.20 6.31
C LEU A 140 -0.03 -8.80 6.80
N SER A 141 -0.98 -8.75 5.87
CA SER A 141 -2.33 -8.22 6.12
C SER A 141 -3.01 -8.83 7.34
N ARG A 142 -2.93 -10.16 7.49
CA ARG A 142 -3.58 -10.87 8.59
C ARG A 142 -3.02 -10.46 9.95
N GLU A 143 -1.69 -10.40 10.09
CA GLU A 143 -1.02 -10.04 11.34
C GLU A 143 -1.34 -8.60 11.75
N ILE A 144 -1.34 -7.67 10.78
CA ILE A 144 -1.69 -6.27 11.02
C ILE A 144 -3.17 -6.13 11.42
N ALA A 145 -4.08 -6.85 10.75
CA ALA A 145 -5.50 -6.85 11.10
C ALA A 145 -5.77 -7.45 12.50
N GLU A 146 -4.91 -8.35 12.97
CA GLU A 146 -4.90 -8.87 14.34
C GLU A 146 -4.13 -7.95 15.32
N GLN A 147 -3.81 -6.72 14.89
CA GLN A 147 -3.12 -5.68 15.67
C GLN A 147 -1.73 -6.09 16.18
N GLN A 148 -1.03 -7.00 15.44
CA GLN A 148 0.35 -7.31 15.76
C GLN A 148 1.28 -6.12 15.48
N PRO A 149 2.26 -5.83 16.36
CA PRO A 149 3.17 -4.71 16.18
C PRO A 149 3.89 -4.76 14.83
N THR A 150 3.71 -3.74 14.02
CA THR A 150 4.23 -3.67 12.66
C THR A 150 4.93 -2.34 12.40
N ALA A 151 6.10 -2.40 11.76
CA ALA A 151 6.82 -1.24 11.26
C ALA A 151 6.80 -1.23 9.73
N THR A 152 6.69 -0.03 9.16
CA THR A 152 6.69 0.19 7.71
C THR A 152 7.46 1.47 7.37
N VAL A 153 7.72 1.71 6.08
CA VAL A 153 8.30 2.96 5.59
C VAL A 153 7.29 3.65 4.69
N VAL A 154 7.11 4.96 4.91
CA VAL A 154 6.44 5.87 3.98
C VAL A 154 7.52 6.73 3.34
N ALA A 155 7.67 6.66 2.03
CA ALA A 155 8.65 7.43 1.29
C ALA A 155 7.97 8.37 0.29
N SER A 156 8.45 9.62 0.22
CA SER A 156 8.04 10.63 -0.76
C SER A 156 9.21 11.57 -1.01
N THR A 157 9.30 12.15 -2.21
CA THR A 157 10.25 13.23 -2.51
C THR A 157 9.99 14.45 -1.64
N ASP A 158 8.73 14.70 -1.24
CA ASP A 158 8.35 15.67 -0.21
C ASP A 158 8.29 15.00 1.18
N VAL A 159 9.27 15.32 2.02
CA VAL A 159 9.37 14.79 3.39
C VAL A 159 8.19 15.21 4.28
N GLU A 160 7.58 16.38 4.04
CA GLU A 160 6.43 16.82 4.84
C GLU A 160 5.18 16.01 4.47
N LEU A 161 4.97 15.71 3.19
CA LEU A 161 3.93 14.79 2.76
C LEU A 161 4.11 13.40 3.41
N ALA A 162 5.34 12.86 3.37
CA ALA A 162 5.62 11.57 3.99
C ALA A 162 5.33 11.57 5.50
N LYS A 163 5.63 12.68 6.21
CA LYS A 163 5.29 12.85 7.63
C LYS A 163 3.78 12.97 7.87
N GLU A 164 3.05 13.67 7.00
CA GLU A 164 1.59 13.81 7.11
C GLU A 164 0.90 12.44 6.96
N ILE A 165 1.27 11.68 5.94
CA ILE A 165 0.76 10.31 5.72
C ILE A 165 1.17 9.38 6.88
N ALA A 166 2.41 9.46 7.33
CA ALA A 166 2.87 8.68 8.47
C ALA A 166 2.04 8.95 9.73
N ARG A 167 1.68 10.21 10.01
CA ARG A 167 0.80 10.56 11.14
C ARG A 167 -0.62 10.02 10.95
N ALA A 168 -1.15 10.07 9.72
CA ALA A 168 -2.51 9.60 9.39
C ALA A 168 -2.68 8.08 9.57
N CYS A 169 -1.61 7.29 9.45
CA CYS A 169 -1.67 5.85 9.64
C CYS A 169 -0.97 5.33 10.91
N HIS A 170 -0.44 6.23 11.76
CA HIS A 170 0.20 5.84 13.02
C HIS A 170 -0.84 5.52 14.10
N ASN A 171 -0.73 4.33 14.70
CA ASN A 171 -1.54 3.93 15.84
C ASN A 171 -0.70 3.07 16.83
N SER A 172 -1.33 2.40 17.79
CA SER A 172 -0.66 1.63 18.84
C SER A 172 0.10 0.40 18.33
N TYR A 173 -0.28 -0.15 17.18
CA TYR A 173 0.32 -1.35 16.60
C TYR A 173 0.97 -1.13 15.22
N PHE A 174 0.71 0.01 14.57
CA PHE A 174 1.26 0.32 13.24
C PHE A 174 2.16 1.55 13.30
N ARG A 175 3.48 1.35 13.08
CA ARG A 175 4.49 2.39 13.18
C ARG A 175 5.16 2.68 11.85
N PRO A 176 4.76 3.74 11.13
CA PRO A 176 5.44 4.19 9.93
C PRO A 176 6.71 5.00 10.26
N TYR A 177 7.77 4.74 9.51
CA TYR A 177 9.00 5.55 9.43
C TYR A 177 8.99 6.33 8.14
N VAL A 178 9.62 7.49 8.13
CA VAL A 178 9.67 8.39 6.98
C VAL A 178 10.99 8.27 6.25
N SER A 179 10.96 8.28 4.91
CA SER A 179 12.11 8.31 4.02
C SER A 179 11.89 9.27 2.86
N THR A 180 12.96 9.76 2.26
CA THR A 180 12.93 10.47 0.96
C THR A 180 13.37 9.58 -0.20
N ASP A 181 13.83 8.37 0.09
CA ASP A 181 14.25 7.37 -0.90
C ASP A 181 13.04 6.58 -1.42
N VAL A 182 12.33 7.14 -2.39
CA VAL A 182 11.19 6.51 -3.08
C VAL A 182 11.67 5.33 -3.89
N VAL A 183 12.73 5.50 -4.69
CA VAL A 183 13.29 4.47 -5.58
C VAL A 183 13.72 3.24 -4.80
N GLY A 184 14.55 3.41 -3.77
CA GLY A 184 15.01 2.30 -2.94
C GLY A 184 13.86 1.59 -2.22
N THR A 185 12.85 2.35 -1.75
CA THR A 185 11.66 1.79 -1.07
C THR A 185 10.82 0.93 -2.02
N GLU A 186 10.58 1.37 -3.25
CA GLU A 186 9.84 0.60 -4.26
C GLU A 186 10.62 -0.62 -4.74
N MET A 187 11.90 -0.45 -5.06
CA MET A 187 12.76 -1.54 -5.55
C MET A 187 12.95 -2.63 -4.50
N ALA A 188 13.09 -2.26 -3.23
CA ALA A 188 13.10 -3.22 -2.13
C ALA A 188 11.77 -3.98 -2.06
N GLY A 189 10.64 -3.30 -2.19
CA GLY A 189 9.31 -3.89 -2.22
C GLY A 189 9.09 -4.84 -3.40
N ALA A 190 9.56 -4.48 -4.60
CA ALA A 190 9.42 -5.26 -5.82
C ALA A 190 10.28 -6.53 -5.81
N THR A 191 11.50 -6.47 -5.26
CA THR A 191 12.50 -7.54 -5.33
C THR A 191 12.47 -8.49 -4.14
N LYS A 192 11.98 -8.07 -2.96
CA LYS A 192 11.98 -8.90 -1.75
C LYS A 192 11.32 -10.27 -1.93
N ASN A 193 10.27 -10.34 -2.75
CA ASN A 193 9.53 -11.59 -2.95
C ASN A 193 10.33 -12.64 -3.71
N VAL A 194 11.25 -12.24 -4.59
CA VAL A 194 12.19 -13.15 -5.27
C VAL A 194 13.08 -13.84 -4.23
N ILE A 195 13.60 -13.07 -3.27
CA ILE A 195 14.42 -13.59 -2.17
C ILE A 195 13.57 -14.51 -1.27
N ALA A 196 12.34 -14.10 -0.93
CA ALA A 196 11.44 -14.91 -0.11
C ALA A 196 11.13 -16.28 -0.76
N VAL A 197 10.89 -16.32 -2.07
CA VAL A 197 10.68 -17.58 -2.82
C VAL A 197 11.93 -18.45 -2.78
N ALA A 198 13.12 -17.87 -2.99
CA ALA A 198 14.37 -18.63 -2.94
C ALA A 198 14.63 -19.24 -1.53
N ILE A 199 14.33 -18.47 -0.47
CA ILE A 199 14.45 -18.95 0.91
C ILE A 199 13.45 -20.06 1.20
N GLY A 200 12.19 -19.90 0.79
CA GLY A 200 11.14 -20.92 0.96
C GLY A 200 11.46 -22.20 0.19
N ALA A 201 12.02 -22.10 -1.03
CA ALA A 201 12.49 -23.25 -1.79
C ALA A 201 13.65 -23.98 -1.06
N ALA A 202 14.61 -23.23 -0.52
CA ALA A 202 15.73 -23.81 0.24
C ALA A 202 15.22 -24.52 1.52
N GLU A 203 14.22 -23.97 2.19
CA GLU A 203 13.58 -24.58 3.35
C GLU A 203 12.83 -25.87 2.96
N GLY A 204 12.04 -25.86 1.88
CA GLY A 204 11.35 -27.04 1.35
C GLY A 204 12.29 -28.15 0.90
N MET A 205 13.52 -27.81 0.48
CA MET A 205 14.59 -28.78 0.16
C MET A 205 15.31 -29.29 1.42
N GLY A 206 14.93 -28.88 2.63
CA GLY A 206 15.58 -29.28 3.87
C GLY A 206 16.96 -28.65 4.12
N LEU A 207 17.31 -27.56 3.43
CA LEU A 207 18.57 -26.86 3.64
C LEU A 207 18.58 -26.14 4.99
N GLY A 208 19.74 -26.21 5.67
CA GLY A 208 19.90 -25.72 7.03
C GLY A 208 19.92 -24.19 7.17
N ILE A 209 19.96 -23.71 8.42
CA ILE A 209 19.94 -22.29 8.79
C ILE A 209 21.07 -21.50 8.13
N ASN A 210 22.29 -22.06 8.05
CA ASN A 210 23.43 -21.36 7.42
C ASN A 210 23.15 -21.01 5.95
N THR A 211 22.56 -21.93 5.18
CA THR A 211 22.20 -21.68 3.78
C THR A 211 21.13 -20.59 3.69
N ARG A 212 20.08 -20.67 4.51
CA ARG A 212 18.99 -19.66 4.52
C ARG A 212 19.52 -18.28 4.92
N SER A 213 20.36 -18.20 5.95
CA SER A 213 20.97 -16.93 6.38
C SER A 213 21.89 -16.34 5.30
N THR A 214 22.63 -17.20 4.58
CA THR A 214 23.47 -16.76 3.46
C THR A 214 22.62 -16.21 2.32
N LEU A 215 21.51 -16.88 1.96
CA LEU A 215 20.58 -16.40 0.93
C LEU A 215 19.96 -15.05 1.32
N ILE A 216 19.56 -14.87 2.58
CA ILE A 216 19.04 -13.58 3.07
C ILE A 216 20.10 -12.48 2.93
N THR A 217 21.29 -12.71 3.45
CA THR A 217 22.39 -11.71 3.43
C THR A 217 22.78 -11.34 1.99
N ARG A 218 22.92 -12.33 1.11
CA ARG A 218 23.21 -12.09 -0.30
C ARG A 218 22.06 -11.37 -1.01
N GLY A 219 20.84 -11.79 -0.75
CA GLY A 219 19.65 -11.15 -1.30
C GLY A 219 19.55 -9.67 -0.91
N LEU A 220 19.76 -9.33 0.35
CA LEU A 220 19.80 -7.93 0.81
C LEU A 220 20.90 -7.13 0.11
N ALA A 221 22.11 -7.70 -0.04
CA ALA A 221 23.21 -7.04 -0.75
C ALA A 221 22.87 -6.76 -2.23
N GLU A 222 22.20 -7.71 -2.92
CA GLU A 222 21.75 -7.50 -4.30
C GLU A 222 20.64 -6.45 -4.41
N MET A 223 19.67 -6.47 -3.50
CA MET A 223 18.60 -5.44 -3.43
C MET A 223 19.19 -4.04 -3.24
N THR A 224 20.13 -3.89 -2.31
CA THR A 224 20.82 -2.62 -2.06
C THR A 224 21.58 -2.16 -3.31
N ARG A 225 22.29 -3.07 -3.97
CA ARG A 225 23.07 -2.77 -5.19
C ARG A 225 22.16 -2.31 -6.33
N LEU A 226 21.02 -2.97 -6.50
CA LEU A 226 20.03 -2.60 -7.52
C LEU A 226 19.40 -1.21 -7.22
N GLY A 227 18.96 -0.97 -5.98
CA GLY A 227 18.37 0.31 -5.61
C GLY A 227 19.37 1.50 -5.65
N THR A 228 20.67 1.22 -5.53
CA THR A 228 21.72 2.27 -5.65
C THR A 228 22.07 2.58 -7.13
N ALA A 229 21.80 1.63 -8.03
CA ALA A 229 22.12 1.78 -9.46
C ALA A 229 21.00 2.48 -10.26
N LEU A 230 19.84 2.67 -9.67
CA LEU A 230 18.67 3.35 -10.25
C LEU A 230 18.48 4.73 -9.68
#